data_1a1ca5f0b5a53952698e433e66ff53ff
#
_entry.id   1a1ca5f0b5a53952698e433e66ff53ff
#
_cell.length_a   1.000
_cell.length_b   1.000
_cell.length_c   1.000
_cell.angle_alpha   90.00
_cell.angle_beta   90.00
_cell.angle_gamma   90.00
#
_symmetry.space_group_name_H-M   'P 1'
#
loop_
_entity.id
_entity.type
_entity.pdbx_description
1 polymer ?
#
loop_
_entity_poly.entity_id
_entity_poly.type
_entity_poly.pdbx_seq_one_letter_code
_entity_poly.pdbx_strand_id
1 'polypeptide(L)'
;MPVPPILWQPSERAIEEAQVTQFARQVIRKHRLELNSYREFHRWTVENAEVFWSEFWDWCGVIASRKGGTVLVDGDKMPGARWFPEARLNLAENLLRRADGGEAMVFRGEDKAS
;
A
#
# COMPACT_ATOMS: atom_id res chain seq x y z
N MET A 1 10.05 4.57 33.10
CA MET A 1 8.63 4.96 32.95
C MET A 1 7.82 3.69 32.69
N PRO A 2 6.73 3.49 33.39
CA PRO A 2 5.85 2.38 33.09
C PRO A 2 5.27 2.54 31.67
N VAL A 3 5.17 1.43 30.94
CA VAL A 3 4.51 1.41 29.62
C VAL A 3 3.02 1.66 29.86
N PRO A 4 2.41 2.65 29.19
CA PRO A 4 0.98 2.92 29.36
C PRO A 4 0.16 1.69 28.93
N PRO A 5 -1.02 1.48 29.56
CA PRO A 5 -1.88 0.38 29.17
C PRO A 5 -2.37 0.51 27.72
N ILE A 6 -2.55 -0.62 27.06
CA ILE A 6 -3.18 -0.64 25.73
C ILE A 6 -4.63 -0.21 25.89
N LEU A 7 -5.01 0.89 25.27
CA LEU A 7 -6.38 1.42 25.33
C LEU A 7 -7.31 0.77 24.31
N TRP A 8 -6.76 0.30 23.19
CA TRP A 8 -7.51 -0.37 22.14
C TRP A 8 -6.58 -1.25 21.31
N GLN A 9 -7.10 -2.35 20.80
CA GLN A 9 -6.46 -3.18 19.80
C GLN A 9 -7.52 -3.78 18.87
N PRO A 10 -7.19 -4.05 17.59
CA PRO A 10 -8.11 -4.69 16.69
C PRO A 10 -8.43 -6.12 17.13
N SER A 11 -9.62 -6.61 16.81
CA SER A 11 -9.97 -8.02 17.00
C SER A 11 -9.15 -8.91 16.03
N GLU A 12 -9.01 -10.19 16.38
CA GLU A 12 -8.36 -11.18 15.51
C GLU A 12 -9.00 -11.21 14.11
N ARG A 13 -10.32 -11.14 14.04
CA ARG A 13 -11.06 -11.08 12.78
C ARG A 13 -10.69 -9.82 11.97
N ALA A 14 -10.61 -8.67 12.61
CA ALA A 14 -10.23 -7.42 11.92
C ALA A 14 -8.80 -7.50 11.37
N ILE A 15 -7.88 -8.13 12.10
CA ILE A 15 -6.51 -8.37 11.65
C ILE A 15 -6.50 -9.31 10.44
N GLU A 16 -7.24 -10.42 10.51
CA GLU A 16 -7.33 -11.42 9.44
C GLU A 16 -7.92 -10.84 8.15
N GLU A 17 -8.97 -10.02 8.26
CA GLU A 17 -9.67 -9.42 7.13
C GLU A 17 -8.96 -8.17 6.58
N ALA A 18 -7.98 -7.62 7.29
CA ALA A 18 -7.26 -6.42 6.86
C ALA A 18 -6.49 -6.64 5.54
N GLN A 19 -6.57 -5.67 4.63
CA GLN A 19 -5.87 -5.74 3.35
C GLN A 19 -4.35 -5.84 3.52
N VAL A 20 -3.79 -5.17 4.52
CA VAL A 20 -2.36 -5.26 4.82
C VAL A 20 -1.94 -6.69 5.20
N THR A 21 -2.79 -7.41 5.94
CA THR A 21 -2.56 -8.82 6.29
C THR A 21 -2.59 -9.71 5.05
N GLN A 22 -3.58 -9.50 4.19
CA GLN A 22 -3.71 -10.25 2.94
C GLN A 22 -2.49 -10.03 2.02
N PHE A 23 -2.09 -8.78 1.86
CA PHE A 23 -0.92 -8.41 1.07
C PHE A 23 0.37 -9.00 1.66
N ALA A 24 0.60 -8.83 2.96
CA ALA A 24 1.77 -9.40 3.64
C ALA A 24 1.87 -10.91 3.43
N ARG A 25 0.77 -11.64 3.60
CA ARG A 25 0.72 -13.10 3.38
C ARG A 25 1.06 -13.48 1.94
N GLN A 26 0.59 -12.71 0.97
CA GLN A 26 0.93 -12.93 -0.44
C GLN A 26 2.43 -12.76 -0.70
N VAL A 27 3.01 -11.68 -0.20
CA VAL A 27 4.45 -11.38 -0.34
C VAL A 27 5.29 -12.44 0.35
N ILE A 28 4.96 -12.77 1.60
CA ILE A 28 5.65 -13.80 2.40
C ILE A 28 5.66 -15.14 1.65
N ARG A 29 4.53 -15.54 1.11
CA ARG A 29 4.41 -16.80 0.35
C ARG A 29 5.19 -16.77 -0.95
N LYS A 30 5.06 -15.69 -1.72
CA LYS A 30 5.70 -15.54 -3.03
C LYS A 30 7.23 -15.55 -2.93
N HIS A 31 7.75 -14.86 -1.93
CA HIS A 31 9.20 -14.73 -1.71
C HIS A 31 9.77 -15.73 -0.71
N ARG A 32 8.93 -16.67 -0.21
CA ARG A 32 9.33 -17.71 0.76
C ARG A 32 10.00 -17.13 2.00
N LEU A 33 9.41 -16.07 2.56
CA LEU A 33 9.93 -15.36 3.72
C LEU A 33 9.48 -16.04 5.03
N GLU A 34 10.31 -15.95 6.05
CA GLU A 34 9.99 -16.40 7.42
C GLU A 34 9.77 -15.18 8.31
N LEU A 35 8.59 -14.58 8.19
CA LEU A 35 8.19 -13.38 8.94
C LEU A 35 6.91 -13.68 9.73
N ASN A 36 6.97 -13.49 11.05
CA ASN A 36 5.92 -13.91 11.97
C ASN A 36 5.19 -12.74 12.66
N SER A 37 5.60 -11.51 12.39
CA SER A 37 5.01 -10.31 12.96
C SER A 37 4.96 -9.15 11.98
N TYR A 38 4.06 -8.19 12.25
CA TYR A 38 4.02 -6.94 11.50
C TYR A 38 5.36 -6.19 11.55
N ARG A 39 6.03 -6.19 12.71
CA ARG A 39 7.33 -5.53 12.88
C ARG A 39 8.40 -6.14 11.97
N GLU A 40 8.44 -7.46 11.85
CA GLU A 40 9.38 -8.15 10.95
C GLU A 40 9.04 -7.86 9.49
N PHE A 41 7.76 -7.88 9.13
CA PHE A 41 7.31 -7.50 7.79
C PHE A 41 7.68 -6.06 7.47
N HIS A 42 7.40 -5.11 8.37
CA HIS A 42 7.77 -3.71 8.18
C HIS A 42 9.29 -3.55 7.97
N ARG A 43 10.11 -4.20 8.79
CA ARG A 43 11.57 -4.17 8.63
C ARG A 43 11.97 -4.68 7.24
N TRP A 44 11.40 -5.79 6.84
CA TRP A 44 11.65 -6.36 5.51
C TRP A 44 11.28 -5.37 4.38
N THR A 45 10.17 -4.65 4.50
CA THR A 45 9.77 -3.66 3.47
C THR A 45 10.77 -2.51 3.34
N VAL A 46 11.39 -2.10 4.44
CA VAL A 46 12.41 -1.05 4.44
C VAL A 46 13.72 -1.54 3.83
N GLU A 47 14.14 -2.74 4.20
CA GLU A 47 15.37 -3.36 3.71
C GLU A 47 15.28 -3.82 2.24
N ASN A 48 14.07 -4.08 1.76
CA ASN A 48 13.79 -4.56 0.40
C ASN A 48 12.80 -3.64 -0.33
N ALA A 49 13.02 -2.33 -0.26
CA ALA A 49 12.08 -1.33 -0.74
C ALA A 49 11.69 -1.50 -2.22
N GLU A 50 12.63 -1.85 -3.10
CA GLU A 50 12.34 -2.08 -4.51
C GLU A 50 11.36 -3.24 -4.72
N VAL A 51 11.60 -4.36 -4.05
CA VAL A 51 10.74 -5.55 -4.12
C VAL A 51 9.36 -5.23 -3.55
N PHE A 52 9.32 -4.62 -2.37
CA PHE A 52 8.05 -4.22 -1.72
C PHE A 52 7.21 -3.32 -2.61
N TRP A 53 7.76 -2.24 -3.15
CA TRP A 53 7.00 -1.31 -3.97
C TRP A 53 6.58 -1.88 -5.31
N SER A 54 7.36 -2.79 -5.89
CA SER A 54 6.96 -3.52 -7.09
C SER A 54 5.78 -4.46 -6.81
N GLU A 55 5.82 -5.21 -5.70
CA GLU A 55 4.72 -6.07 -5.28
C GLU A 55 3.46 -5.27 -4.94
N PHE A 56 3.63 -4.14 -4.28
CA PHE A 56 2.52 -3.26 -3.93
C PHE A 56 1.86 -2.62 -5.17
N TRP A 57 2.66 -2.24 -6.17
CA TRP A 57 2.16 -1.80 -7.46
C TRP A 57 1.22 -2.84 -8.09
N ASP A 58 1.67 -4.08 -8.13
CA ASP A 58 0.89 -5.17 -8.72
C ASP A 58 -0.36 -5.51 -7.87
N TRP A 59 -0.22 -5.51 -6.55
CA TRP A 59 -1.33 -5.72 -5.62
C TRP A 59 -2.43 -4.68 -5.77
N CYS A 60 -2.07 -3.42 -5.89
CA CYS A 60 -3.01 -2.32 -6.09
C CYS A 60 -3.63 -2.30 -7.49
N GLY A 61 -3.12 -3.11 -8.42
CA GLY A 61 -3.59 -3.13 -9.80
C GLY A 61 -3.44 -1.77 -10.48
N VAL A 62 -2.27 -1.13 -10.34
CA VAL A 62 -2.00 0.17 -10.95
C VAL A 62 -2.16 0.08 -12.46
N ILE A 63 -3.01 0.95 -13.02
CA ILE A 63 -3.23 1.05 -14.46
C ILE A 63 -2.13 1.93 -15.04
N ALA A 64 -1.31 1.36 -15.93
CA ALA A 64 -0.22 2.06 -16.58
C ALA A 64 -0.02 1.52 -17.99
N SER A 65 0.35 2.40 -18.93
CA SER A 65 0.78 1.96 -20.25
C SER A 65 2.20 1.37 -20.23
N ARG A 66 2.97 1.73 -19.23
CA ARG A 66 4.31 1.20 -18.97
C ARG A 66 4.65 1.28 -17.48
N LYS A 67 5.09 0.18 -16.88
CA LYS A 67 5.67 0.13 -15.53
C LYS A 67 7.17 0.40 -15.57
N GLY A 68 7.87 -0.21 -16.54
CA GLY A 68 9.32 -0.20 -16.63
C GLY A 68 9.97 -1.31 -15.78
N GLY A 69 11.27 -1.47 -15.94
CA GLY A 69 12.06 -2.46 -15.21
C GLY A 69 12.72 -1.95 -13.94
N THR A 70 12.86 -0.63 -13.81
CA THR A 70 13.55 0.02 -12.69
C THR A 70 12.52 0.54 -11.69
N VAL A 71 12.63 0.12 -10.43
CA VAL A 71 11.72 0.55 -9.35
C VAL A 71 12.26 1.78 -8.63
N LEU A 72 13.55 1.82 -8.32
CA LEU A 72 14.16 2.88 -7.53
C LEU A 72 15.54 3.25 -8.06
N VAL A 73 15.80 4.55 -8.15
CA VAL A 73 17.11 5.12 -8.47
C VAL A 73 17.46 6.14 -7.40
N ASP A 74 18.71 6.13 -6.93
CA ASP A 74 19.20 7.03 -5.89
C ASP A 74 18.36 6.96 -4.58
N GLY A 75 18.01 5.76 -4.14
CA GLY A 75 17.14 5.53 -2.98
C GLY A 75 17.68 6.02 -1.64
N ASP A 76 18.97 6.29 -1.57
CA ASP A 76 19.68 6.87 -0.42
C ASP A 76 19.63 8.39 -0.36
N LYS A 77 19.13 9.04 -1.42
CA LYS A 77 19.06 10.51 -1.50
C LYS A 77 17.71 11.05 -1.03
N MET A 78 17.76 12.11 -0.22
CA MET A 78 16.60 12.86 0.22
C MET A 78 16.90 14.38 0.23
N PRO A 79 16.39 15.17 -0.71
CA PRO A 79 15.65 14.77 -1.91
C PRO A 79 16.53 14.14 -2.98
N GLY A 80 15.93 13.46 -3.96
CA GLY A 80 16.65 12.95 -5.13
C GLY A 80 16.32 11.52 -5.51
N ALA A 81 15.71 10.73 -4.62
CA ALA A 81 15.21 9.41 -4.95
C ALA A 81 14.14 9.47 -6.05
N ARG A 82 14.24 8.58 -7.03
CA ARG A 82 13.29 8.49 -8.13
C ARG A 82 12.64 7.11 -8.14
N TRP A 83 11.32 7.10 -8.04
CA TRP A 83 10.51 5.89 -8.02
C TRP A 83 9.90 5.63 -9.39
N PHE A 84 9.99 4.39 -9.88
CA PHE A 84 9.45 3.97 -11.17
C PHE A 84 9.72 4.99 -12.30
N PRO A 85 10.99 5.36 -12.56
CA PRO A 85 11.34 6.48 -13.44
C PRO A 85 10.88 6.28 -14.89
N GLU A 86 10.66 5.05 -15.30
CA GLU A 86 10.21 4.68 -16.65
C GLU A 86 8.68 4.55 -16.75
N ALA A 87 7.95 4.65 -15.62
CA ALA A 87 6.51 4.44 -15.60
C ALA A 87 5.77 5.55 -16.38
N ARG A 88 4.70 5.12 -17.07
CA ARG A 88 3.78 5.97 -17.80
C ARG A 88 2.36 5.64 -17.39
N LEU A 89 1.74 6.51 -16.64
CA LEU A 89 0.38 6.33 -16.13
C LEU A 89 -0.36 7.65 -16.02
N ASN A 90 -1.69 7.54 -15.95
CA ASN A 90 -2.57 8.66 -15.71
C ASN A 90 -3.18 8.51 -14.31
N LEU A 91 -3.00 9.51 -13.45
CA LEU A 91 -3.53 9.49 -12.09
C LEU A 91 -5.06 9.46 -12.08
N ALA A 92 -5.71 10.26 -12.94
CA ALA A 92 -7.16 10.29 -13.02
C ALA A 92 -7.75 8.94 -13.46
N GLU A 93 -7.13 8.25 -14.41
CA GLU A 93 -7.52 6.90 -14.82
C GLU A 93 -7.50 5.93 -13.65
N ASN A 94 -6.48 5.98 -12.81
CA ASN A 94 -6.37 5.15 -11.62
C ASN A 94 -7.41 5.50 -10.56
N LEU A 95 -7.66 6.79 -10.31
CA LEU A 95 -8.64 7.24 -9.32
C LEU A 95 -10.09 6.95 -9.76
N LEU A 96 -10.37 7.07 -11.03
CA LEU A 96 -11.72 6.93 -11.61
C LEU A 96 -11.99 5.53 -12.19
N ARG A 97 -11.18 4.53 -11.83
CA ARG A 97 -11.32 3.15 -12.35
C ARG A 97 -12.67 2.51 -12.02
N ARG A 98 -13.31 2.95 -10.94
CA ARG A 98 -14.64 2.49 -10.56
C ARG A 98 -15.68 3.35 -11.26
N ALA A 99 -16.38 2.78 -12.22
CA ALA A 99 -17.41 3.43 -13.04
C ALA A 99 -18.77 2.74 -12.88
N ASP A 100 -19.15 2.43 -11.64
CA ASP A 100 -20.45 1.86 -11.29
C ASP A 100 -21.39 2.93 -10.71
N GLY A 101 -22.61 2.53 -10.33
CA GLY A 101 -23.61 3.40 -9.71
C GLY A 101 -23.36 3.73 -8.22
N GLY A 102 -22.20 3.34 -7.68
CA GLY A 102 -21.86 3.64 -6.29
C GLY A 102 -21.53 5.12 -6.06
N GLU A 103 -21.82 5.60 -4.87
CA GLU A 103 -21.49 6.97 -4.47
C GLU A 103 -19.97 7.18 -4.48
N ALA A 104 -19.50 8.21 -5.19
CA ALA A 104 -18.09 8.60 -5.23
C ALA A 104 -17.74 9.61 -4.13
N MET A 105 -18.63 10.55 -3.89
CA MET A 105 -18.49 11.57 -2.85
C MET A 105 -19.88 11.92 -2.28
N VAL A 106 -19.94 12.16 -0.97
CA VAL A 106 -21.13 12.66 -0.29
C VAL A 106 -20.76 13.97 0.39
N PHE A 107 -21.43 15.02 0.01
CA PHE A 107 -21.33 16.31 0.71
C PHE A 107 -22.45 16.46 1.72
N ARG A 108 -22.12 16.86 2.94
CA ARG A 108 -23.11 17.20 3.96
C ARG A 108 -22.77 18.56 4.57
N GLY A 109 -23.58 19.56 4.25
CA GLY A 109 -23.58 20.85 4.92
C GLY A 109 -24.45 20.83 6.19
N GLU A 110 -24.52 21.94 6.90
CA GLU A 110 -25.36 22.06 8.10
C GLU A 110 -26.85 21.83 7.78
N ASP A 111 -27.31 22.30 6.63
CA ASP A 111 -28.73 22.31 6.24
C ASP A 111 -29.01 21.45 4.98
N LYS A 112 -28.00 20.88 4.32
CA LYS A 112 -28.18 20.16 3.05
C LYS A 112 -27.24 18.97 2.93
N ALA A 113 -27.77 17.85 2.46
CA ALA A 113 -27.01 16.69 2.01
C ALA A 113 -27.25 16.45 0.51
N SER A 114 -26.22 16.19 -0.27
CA SER A 114 -26.30 15.78 -1.68
C SER A 114 -25.21 14.77 -2.03
#